data_5b7a851815a725e1b0601c3d4e29d1ce
#
_entry.id   5b7a851815a725e1b0601c3d4e29d1ce
#
_cell.length_a   1.000
_cell.length_b   1.000
_cell.length_c   1.000
_cell.angle_alpha   90.00
_cell.angle_beta   90.00
_cell.angle_gamma   90.00
#
_symmetry.space_group_name_H-M   'P 1'
#
loop_
_entity.id
_entity.type
_entity.pdbx_description
1 polymer ?
#
loop_
_entity_poly.entity_id
_entity_poly.type
_entity_poly.pdbx_seq_one_letter_code
_entity_poly.pdbx_strand_id
1 'polypeptide(L)'
;MKKVIPIVGISILVMIVAKAQDPAKVDPAHYKVIFNNPQVRVLDVRLKPGEKTPVHSHPNLVVYSLTGGTIKSTTADGKTTTVTTKPGQVGWRNAQTHISENVGKTEIHALGIELKR
;
A
#
# COMPACT_ATOMS: atom_id res chain seq x y z
N MET A 1 12.42 -26.01 37.40
CA MET A 1 12.30 -25.54 36.80
C MET A 1 12.12 -25.32 35.66
N LYS A 2 11.69 -25.15 35.06
CA LYS A 2 11.50 -24.95 34.09
C LYS A 2 11.48 -24.03 33.41
N LYS A 3 11.47 -23.84 32.61
CA LYS A 3 11.59 -22.99 31.97
C LYS A 3 10.89 -22.64 31.07
N VAL A 4 10.57 -21.94 30.56
CA VAL A 4 9.84 -21.45 29.85
C VAL A 4 10.26 -21.01 28.73
N ILE A 5 9.69 -21.06 27.69
CA ILE A 5 10.12 -20.83 26.56
C ILE A 5 9.60 -19.74 25.86
N PRO A 6 10.26 -18.90 25.38
CA PRO A 6 9.80 -17.74 24.76
C PRO A 6 9.36 -18.04 23.41
N ILE A 7 8.46 -17.41 22.97
CA ILE A 7 7.98 -17.64 21.80
C ILE A 7 8.31 -16.64 20.85
N VAL A 8 9.38 -16.22 20.72
CA VAL A 8 9.75 -15.18 19.98
C VAL A 8 9.78 -15.33 18.50
N GLY A 9 9.98 -16.45 18.01
CA GLY A 9 10.20 -16.62 16.60
C GLY A 9 9.05 -16.33 15.69
N ILE A 10 7.89 -16.26 16.24
CA ILE A 10 6.73 -16.12 15.44
C ILE A 10 6.63 -14.84 14.64
N SER A 11 7.00 -13.75 15.19
CA SER A 11 6.87 -12.48 14.48
C SER A 11 7.74 -12.42 13.23
N ILE A 12 8.77 -13.18 13.17
CA ILE A 12 9.64 -13.16 12.04
C ILE A 12 8.97 -13.72 10.80
N LEU A 13 8.16 -14.73 10.98
CA LEU A 13 7.45 -15.32 9.87
C LEU A 13 6.50 -14.35 9.23
N VAL A 14 5.87 -13.52 10.01
CA VAL A 14 4.94 -12.55 9.48
C VAL A 14 5.65 -11.59 8.57
N MET A 15 6.84 -11.18 8.93
CA MET A 15 7.57 -10.24 8.12
C MET A 15 7.99 -10.83 6.79
N ILE A 16 8.33 -12.10 6.77
CA ILE A 16 8.71 -12.73 5.54
C ILE A 16 7.55 -12.79 4.56
N VAL A 17 6.38 -13.10 5.05
CA VAL A 17 5.22 -13.16 4.21
C VAL A 17 4.92 -11.80 3.61
N ALA A 18 5.03 -10.74 4.40
CA ALA A 18 4.73 -9.41 3.91
C ALA A 18 5.63 -8.98 2.78
N LYS A 19 6.83 -9.50 2.72
CA LYS A 19 7.76 -9.05 1.70
C LYS A 19 7.38 -9.43 0.30
N ALA A 20 6.55 -10.42 0.10
CA ALA A 20 6.26 -10.92 -1.22
C ALA A 20 4.97 -10.40 -1.82
N GLN A 21 4.38 -9.38 -1.27
CA GLN A 21 3.02 -9.00 -1.62
C GLN A 21 2.96 -7.89 -2.67
N ASP A 22 2.85 -8.28 -3.93
CA ASP A 22 2.65 -7.33 -5.03
C ASP A 22 1.16 -6.91 -5.02
N PRO A 23 0.83 -5.63 -4.93
CA PRO A 23 -0.57 -5.21 -4.87
C PRO A 23 -1.42 -5.68 -6.05
N ALA A 24 -0.86 -5.70 -7.26
CA ALA A 24 -1.64 -6.14 -8.42
C ALA A 24 -1.95 -7.63 -8.36
N LYS A 25 -1.19 -8.40 -7.59
CA LYS A 25 -1.43 -9.83 -7.44
C LYS A 25 -2.31 -10.15 -6.26
N VAL A 26 -2.10 -9.48 -5.14
CA VAL A 26 -2.87 -9.80 -3.94
C VAL A 26 -4.18 -9.05 -3.87
N ASP A 27 -4.33 -7.97 -4.64
CA ASP A 27 -5.52 -7.14 -4.59
C ASP A 27 -5.88 -6.60 -5.96
N PRO A 28 -6.14 -7.47 -6.93
CA PRO A 28 -6.44 -7.01 -8.29
C PRO A 28 -7.74 -6.22 -8.40
N ALA A 29 -8.59 -6.28 -7.39
CA ALA A 29 -9.83 -5.51 -7.41
C ALA A 29 -9.55 -4.02 -7.27
N HIS A 30 -8.51 -3.65 -6.55
CA HIS A 30 -8.18 -2.23 -6.31
C HIS A 30 -6.98 -1.74 -7.11
N TYR A 31 -6.11 -2.64 -7.58
CA TYR A 31 -4.87 -2.27 -8.27
C TYR A 31 -4.79 -2.93 -9.62
N LYS A 32 -4.81 -2.13 -10.68
CA LYS A 32 -4.68 -2.66 -12.04
C LYS A 32 -3.46 -2.08 -12.72
N VAL A 33 -2.68 -2.94 -13.34
CA VAL A 33 -1.51 -2.50 -14.09
C VAL A 33 -2.01 -1.93 -15.43
N ILE A 34 -1.75 -0.66 -15.68
CA ILE A 34 -2.17 -0.03 -16.94
C ILE A 34 -0.99 0.32 -17.83
N PHE A 35 0.22 0.24 -17.32
CA PHE A 35 1.42 0.45 -18.12
C PHE A 35 2.59 -0.24 -17.43
N ASN A 36 3.48 -0.84 -18.21
CA ASN A 36 4.61 -1.56 -17.63
C ASN A 36 5.75 -1.61 -18.66
N ASN A 37 6.91 -1.12 -18.24
CA ASN A 37 8.13 -1.22 -19.07
C ASN A 37 9.32 -1.45 -18.12
N PRO A 38 10.55 -1.58 -18.62
CA PRO A 38 11.68 -1.83 -17.73
C PRO A 38 11.96 -0.74 -16.69
N GLN A 39 11.40 0.44 -16.87
CA GLN A 39 11.71 1.57 -15.99
C GLN A 39 10.62 1.89 -14.99
N VAL A 40 9.36 1.75 -15.38
CA VAL A 40 8.24 2.08 -14.50
C VAL A 40 7.08 1.11 -14.70
N ARG A 41 6.25 1.01 -13.68
CA ARG A 41 4.97 0.31 -13.77
C ARG A 41 3.90 1.25 -13.23
N VAL A 42 2.84 1.44 -13.98
CA VAL A 42 1.76 2.34 -13.55
C VAL A 42 0.56 1.50 -13.13
N LEU A 43 0.08 1.77 -11.93
CA LEU A 43 -1.10 1.12 -11.37
C LEU A 43 -2.24 2.12 -11.33
N ASP A 44 -3.41 1.70 -11.79
CA ASP A 44 -4.64 2.42 -11.57
C ASP A 44 -5.20 1.93 -10.25
N VAL A 45 -5.40 2.83 -9.31
CA VAL A 45 -5.79 2.49 -7.94
C VAL A 45 -7.16 3.07 -7.65
N ARG A 46 -8.10 2.24 -7.20
CA ARG A 46 -9.44 2.69 -6.82
C ARG A 46 -9.82 2.06 -5.51
N LEU A 47 -10.34 2.88 -4.60
CA LEU A 47 -10.69 2.41 -3.28
C LEU A 47 -11.92 3.20 -2.80
N LYS A 48 -13.04 2.53 -2.63
CA LYS A 48 -14.28 3.18 -2.19
C LYS A 48 -14.22 3.47 -0.70
N PRO A 49 -15.06 4.41 -0.22
CA PRO A 49 -15.10 4.70 1.22
C PRO A 49 -15.32 3.45 2.03
N GLY A 50 -14.53 3.30 3.08
CA GLY A 50 -14.60 2.15 3.98
C GLY A 50 -13.83 0.92 3.52
N GLU A 51 -13.35 0.90 2.28
CA GLU A 51 -12.59 -0.26 1.79
C GLU A 51 -11.16 -0.22 2.28
N LYS A 52 -10.59 -1.41 2.44
CA LYS A 52 -9.27 -1.59 2.99
C LYS A 52 -8.56 -2.65 2.17
N THR A 53 -7.31 -2.43 1.86
CA THR A 53 -6.52 -3.39 1.11
C THR A 53 -5.92 -4.43 2.02
N PRO A 54 -5.55 -5.59 1.49
CA PRO A 54 -4.69 -6.49 2.24
C PRO A 54 -3.27 -5.89 2.31
N VAL A 55 -2.42 -6.50 3.10
CA VAL A 55 -1.02 -6.10 3.19
C VAL A 55 -0.38 -6.25 1.83
N HIS A 56 0.33 -5.23 1.40
CA HIS A 56 1.02 -5.24 0.11
C HIS A 56 2.26 -4.37 0.17
N SER A 57 3.15 -4.55 -0.79
CA SER A 57 4.43 -3.84 -0.84
C SER A 57 4.57 -3.05 -2.12
N HIS A 58 5.14 -1.87 -2.01
CA HIS A 58 5.46 -1.02 -3.15
C HIS A 58 6.95 -0.69 -3.15
N PRO A 59 7.56 -0.52 -4.33
CA PRO A 59 8.85 0.16 -4.41
C PRO A 59 8.60 1.66 -4.26
N ASN A 60 9.63 2.48 -4.41
CA ASN A 60 9.45 3.92 -4.45
C ASN A 60 8.50 4.27 -5.58
N LEU A 61 7.62 5.22 -5.35
CA LEU A 61 6.63 5.58 -6.37
C LEU A 61 6.20 7.03 -6.26
N VAL A 62 5.73 7.53 -7.40
CA VAL A 62 5.03 8.80 -7.48
C VAL A 62 3.54 8.50 -7.51
N VAL A 63 2.76 9.24 -6.76
CA VAL A 63 1.30 9.08 -6.76
C VAL A 63 0.68 10.34 -7.32
N TYR A 64 -0.20 10.16 -8.31
CA TYR A 64 -1.00 11.25 -8.88
C TYR A 64 -2.45 11.03 -8.49
N SER A 65 -3.02 11.97 -7.73
CA SER A 65 -4.39 11.84 -7.24
C SER A 65 -5.36 12.40 -8.26
N LEU A 66 -6.20 11.53 -8.84
CA LEU A 66 -7.22 11.98 -9.77
C LEU A 66 -8.41 12.55 -9.00
N THR A 67 -8.70 11.98 -7.83
CA THR A 67 -9.75 12.47 -6.95
C THR A 67 -9.12 12.90 -5.64
N GLY A 68 -9.83 13.73 -4.88
CA GLY A 68 -9.43 14.00 -3.51
C GLY A 68 -9.91 12.88 -2.60
N GLY A 69 -9.31 12.76 -1.43
CA GLY A 69 -9.74 11.76 -0.47
C GLY A 69 -8.83 11.69 0.73
N THR A 70 -9.22 10.89 1.68
CA THR A 70 -8.43 10.67 2.90
C THR A 70 -8.13 9.20 3.05
N ILE A 71 -6.85 8.89 3.13
CA ILE A 71 -6.39 7.51 3.20
C ILE A 71 -5.56 7.31 4.46
N LYS A 72 -5.77 6.19 5.12
CA LYS A 72 -5.00 5.81 6.29
C LYS A 72 -4.09 4.67 5.88
N SER A 73 -2.81 4.82 6.15
CA SER A 73 -1.81 3.81 5.84
C SER A 73 -1.28 3.22 7.15
N THR A 74 -1.24 1.91 7.23
CA THR A 74 -0.68 1.22 8.40
C THR A 74 0.48 0.36 7.93
N THR A 75 1.67 0.65 8.40
CA THR A 75 2.86 -0.10 8.01
C THR A 75 2.99 -1.38 8.82
N ALA A 76 3.90 -2.25 8.41
CA ALA A 76 4.06 -3.56 9.04
C ALA A 76 4.41 -3.47 10.52
N ASP A 77 5.05 -2.37 10.94
CA ASP A 77 5.40 -2.17 12.35
C ASP A 77 4.24 -1.56 13.15
N GLY A 78 3.06 -1.41 12.54
CA GLY A 78 1.88 -0.91 13.24
C GLY A 78 1.72 0.60 13.23
N LYS A 79 2.64 1.32 12.61
CA LYS A 79 2.57 2.78 12.59
C LYS A 79 1.51 3.22 11.57
N THR A 80 0.68 4.17 11.94
CA THR A 80 -0.35 4.67 11.05
C THR A 80 -0.08 6.11 10.65
N THR A 81 -0.48 6.45 9.42
CA THR A 81 -0.38 7.80 8.89
C THR A 81 -1.64 8.07 8.10
N THR A 82 -2.23 9.24 8.29
CA THR A 82 -3.43 9.62 7.56
C THR A 82 -3.10 10.83 6.67
N VAL A 83 -3.45 10.72 5.40
CA VAL A 83 -3.14 11.75 4.42
C VAL A 83 -4.42 12.13 3.68
N THR A 84 -4.64 13.43 3.53
CA THR A 84 -5.75 13.94 2.72
C THR A 84 -5.17 14.58 1.48
N THR A 85 -5.69 14.20 0.31
CA THR A 85 -5.20 14.71 -0.96
C THR A 85 -6.30 15.45 -1.70
N LYS A 86 -5.88 16.26 -2.66
CA LYS A 86 -6.76 17.02 -3.54
C LYS A 86 -6.63 16.50 -4.95
N PRO A 87 -7.65 16.69 -5.80
CA PRO A 87 -7.52 16.31 -7.22
C PRO A 87 -6.32 17.00 -7.85
N GLY A 88 -5.53 16.25 -8.60
CA GLY A 88 -4.35 16.76 -9.29
C GLY A 88 -3.10 16.82 -8.43
N GLN A 89 -3.18 16.42 -7.18
CA GLN A 89 -2.01 16.47 -6.30
C GLN A 89 -1.05 15.35 -6.64
N VAL A 90 0.25 15.67 -6.63
CA VAL A 90 1.32 14.72 -6.89
C VAL A 90 2.14 14.56 -5.62
N GLY A 91 2.46 13.34 -5.26
CA GLY A 91 3.25 13.06 -4.07
C GLY A 91 4.26 11.96 -4.29
N TRP A 92 5.21 11.87 -3.40
CA TRP A 92 6.22 10.82 -3.41
C TRP A 92 5.96 9.88 -2.24
N ARG A 93 6.15 8.59 -2.47
CA ARG A 93 6.11 7.60 -1.40
C ARG A 93 7.35 6.74 -1.48
N ASN A 94 8.03 6.59 -0.36
CA ASN A 94 9.15 5.66 -0.28
C ASN A 94 8.63 4.22 -0.30
N ALA A 95 9.51 3.31 -0.70
CA ALA A 95 9.19 1.88 -0.69
C ALA A 95 8.68 1.49 0.70
N GLN A 96 7.60 0.72 0.74
CA GLN A 96 7.01 0.32 2.02
C GLN A 96 6.08 -0.87 1.86
N THR A 97 5.83 -1.53 2.98
CA THR A 97 4.83 -2.59 3.09
C THR A 97 3.75 -2.07 4.02
N HIS A 98 2.52 -2.09 3.57
CA HIS A 98 1.44 -1.48 4.34
C HIS A 98 0.05 -1.99 3.95
N ILE A 99 -0.93 -1.53 4.71
CA ILE A 99 -2.34 -1.66 4.43
C ILE A 99 -2.86 -0.25 4.20
N SER A 100 -3.71 -0.06 3.20
CA SER A 100 -4.34 1.22 2.93
C SER A 100 -5.84 1.12 3.18
N GLU A 101 -6.40 2.16 3.78
CA GLU A 101 -7.84 2.20 4.05
C GLU A 101 -8.39 3.56 3.67
N ASN A 102 -9.48 3.58 2.91
CA ASN A 102 -10.16 4.83 2.59
C ASN A 102 -11.05 5.21 3.77
N VAL A 103 -10.60 6.19 4.54
CA VAL A 103 -11.34 6.65 5.72
C VAL A 103 -12.12 7.93 5.43
N GLY A 104 -12.16 8.36 4.18
CA GLY A 104 -12.92 9.53 3.74
C GLY A 104 -14.30 9.16 3.25
N LYS A 105 -14.91 10.10 2.54
CA LYS A 105 -16.29 9.95 2.07
C LYS A 105 -16.41 9.81 0.56
N THR A 106 -15.32 9.94 -0.17
CA THR A 106 -15.33 9.86 -1.63
C THR A 106 -14.43 8.73 -2.08
N GLU A 107 -14.70 8.21 -3.26
CA GLU A 107 -13.85 7.17 -3.82
C GLU A 107 -12.46 7.74 -4.13
N ILE A 108 -11.43 7.02 -3.75
CA ILE A 108 -10.07 7.37 -4.11
C ILE A 108 -9.77 6.75 -5.47
N HIS A 109 -9.32 7.58 -6.40
CA HIS A 109 -8.84 7.13 -7.70
C HIS A 109 -7.51 7.84 -7.93
N ALA A 110 -6.46 7.06 -8.06
CA ALA A 110 -5.11 7.58 -8.19
C ALA A 110 -4.30 6.72 -9.13
N LEU A 111 -3.22 7.28 -9.62
CA LEU A 111 -2.23 6.52 -10.38
C LEU A 111 -0.99 6.39 -9.52
N GLY A 112 -0.51 5.16 -9.37
CA GLY A 112 0.75 4.91 -8.71
C GLY A 112 1.79 4.59 -9.76
N ILE A 113 2.81 5.42 -9.88
CA ILE A 113 3.88 5.22 -10.84
C ILE A 113 5.06 4.63 -10.06
N GLU A 114 5.20 3.32 -10.12
CA GLU A 114 6.24 2.60 -9.40
C GLU A 114 7.55 2.65 -10.20
N LEU A 115 8.62 3.02 -9.54
CA LEU A 115 9.92 3.11 -10.18
C LEU A 115 10.61 1.75 -10.11
N LYS A 116 11.10 1.31 -11.25
CA LYS A 116 11.90 0.10 -11.30
C LYS A 116 13.35 0.51 -11.37
N ARG A 117 14.18 -0.25 -10.80
CA ARG A 117 15.51 0.13 -10.75
C ARG A 117 16.25 -0.28 -11.81
#